data_102842274aeef786ac9b78eca2716b35
#
_entry.id   102842274aeef786ac9b78eca2716b35
#
_cell.length_a   1.000
_cell.length_b   1.000
_cell.length_c   1.000
_cell.angle_alpha   90.00
_cell.angle_beta   90.00
_cell.angle_gamma   90.00
#
_symmetry.space_group_name_H-M   'P 1'
#
loop_
_entity.id
_entity.type
_entity.pdbx_description
1 polymer ?
#
loop_
_entity_poly.entity_id
_entity_poly.type
_entity_poly.pdbx_seq_one_letter_code
_entity_poly.pdbx_strand_id
1 'polypeptide(L)'
;MTDAPREDNRQQPKPPKPQYLSPQNAAKKLGIYLPAAPEEFRATQHSREELAALQADPPEWLRVLRAEGPHPRGEVSRRLGISNSALARSGVSDAMTSDEIRALLADPPAWLLAERARTRPSE
;
A
#
# COMPACT_ATOMS: atom_id res chain seq x y z
N MET A 1 14.93 7.73 44.87
CA MET A 1 14.76 7.93 44.45
C MET A 1 14.52 8.19 43.65
N THR A 2 14.38 8.41 43.42
CA THR A 2 14.14 8.93 42.86
C THR A 2 13.87 8.75 41.67
N ASP A 3 14.01 8.66 40.93
CA ASP A 3 13.78 8.42 39.78
C ASP A 3 12.79 7.52 39.59
N ALA A 4 12.30 7.00 40.31
CA ALA A 4 11.31 6.12 40.17
C ALA A 4 10.14 6.52 39.42
N PRO A 5 9.62 7.65 39.55
CA PRO A 5 8.38 7.96 38.93
C PRO A 5 8.43 7.84 37.45
N ARG A 6 9.47 8.30 36.87
CA ARG A 6 9.46 8.25 35.51
C ARG A 6 9.64 6.92 35.05
N GLU A 7 10.34 6.14 35.72
CA GLU A 7 10.50 4.87 35.34
C GLU A 7 9.28 4.12 35.41
N ASP A 8 8.46 4.40 36.33
CA ASP A 8 7.20 3.78 36.45
C ASP A 8 6.40 3.92 35.25
N ASN A 9 6.40 5.07 34.67
CA ASN A 9 5.61 5.29 33.53
C ASN A 9 5.99 4.39 32.44
N ARG A 10 7.25 4.20 32.22
CA ARG A 10 7.65 3.37 31.17
C ARG A 10 7.39 1.96 31.45
N GLN A 11 7.52 1.58 32.66
CA GLN A 11 7.36 0.26 32.98
C GLN A 11 6.02 -0.16 33.23
N GLN A 12 5.13 0.78 33.50
CA GLN A 12 3.81 0.46 33.76
C GLN A 12 3.20 -0.25 32.63
N PRO A 13 2.65 -1.40 32.77
CA PRO A 13 1.96 -2.05 31.69
C PRO A 13 0.73 -1.31 31.43
N LYS A 14 0.59 -0.82 30.28
CA LYS A 14 -0.61 -0.17 29.92
C LYS A 14 -1.57 -1.17 29.47
N PRO A 15 -2.83 -0.95 29.71
CA PRO A 15 -3.82 -1.85 29.14
C PRO A 15 -3.66 -1.85 27.66
N PRO A 16 -3.85 -2.93 27.04
CA PRO A 16 -3.70 -2.98 25.64
C PRO A 16 -4.68 -2.07 25.00
N LYS A 17 -4.20 -1.10 24.31
CA LYS A 17 -5.04 -0.22 23.59
C LYS A 17 -5.12 -0.72 22.21
N PRO A 18 -6.28 -0.63 21.59
CA PRO A 18 -6.36 -0.98 20.20
C PRO A 18 -5.38 -0.09 19.46
N GLN A 19 -4.64 -0.65 18.59
CA GLN A 19 -3.77 0.12 17.79
C GLN A 19 -4.50 0.56 16.58
N TYR A 20 -4.47 1.85 16.32
CA TYR A 20 -5.15 2.40 15.17
C TYR A 20 -4.13 2.85 14.14
N LEU A 21 -4.43 2.60 12.90
CA LEU A 21 -3.59 3.03 11.80
C LEU A 21 -4.27 4.16 11.07
N SER A 22 -3.47 5.09 10.59
CA SER A 22 -4.03 6.13 9.76
C SER A 22 -4.57 5.52 8.49
N PRO A 23 -5.47 6.22 7.79
CA PRO A 23 -5.96 5.66 6.53
C PRO A 23 -4.84 5.33 5.55
N GLN A 24 -3.79 6.14 5.53
CA GLN A 24 -2.68 5.89 4.63
C GLN A 24 -1.99 4.58 4.97
N ASN A 25 -1.73 4.35 6.24
CA ASN A 25 -1.06 3.12 6.64
C ASN A 25 -1.97 1.92 6.48
N ALA A 26 -3.26 2.11 6.73
CA ALA A 26 -4.22 1.04 6.52
C ALA A 26 -4.27 0.64 5.05
N ALA A 27 -4.28 1.63 4.16
CA ALA A 27 -4.30 1.34 2.73
C ALA A 27 -3.03 0.59 2.30
N LYS A 28 -1.90 0.97 2.86
CA LYS A 28 -0.66 0.28 2.56
C LYS A 28 -0.73 -1.18 2.99
N LYS A 29 -1.28 -1.44 4.15
CA LYS A 29 -1.41 -2.81 4.60
C LYS A 29 -2.35 -3.62 3.76
N LEU A 30 -3.39 -3.00 3.25
CA LEU A 30 -4.33 -3.67 2.39
C LEU A 30 -3.84 -3.75 0.94
N GLY A 31 -2.82 -2.98 0.60
CA GLY A 31 -2.29 -2.97 -0.77
C GLY A 31 -3.18 -2.24 -1.75
N ILE A 32 -3.83 -1.18 -1.31
CA ILE A 32 -4.76 -0.45 -2.16
C ILE A 32 -4.35 1.00 -2.27
N TYR A 33 -4.91 1.66 -3.27
CA TYR A 33 -4.66 3.08 -3.52
C TYR A 33 -5.70 3.88 -2.75
N LEU A 34 -5.26 4.59 -1.73
CA LEU A 34 -6.17 5.25 -0.80
C LEU A 34 -7.17 6.17 -1.46
N PRO A 35 -6.79 7.04 -2.40
CA PRO A 35 -7.78 7.95 -2.97
C PRO A 35 -8.93 7.26 -3.68
N ALA A 36 -8.76 5.98 -4.02
CA ALA A 36 -9.84 5.24 -4.65
C ALA A 36 -10.71 4.50 -3.65
N ALA A 37 -10.37 4.54 -2.37
CA ALA A 37 -11.16 3.87 -1.35
C ALA A 37 -12.40 4.70 -1.02
N PRO A 38 -13.41 4.09 -0.41
CA PRO A 38 -14.59 4.85 -0.02
C PRO A 38 -14.25 5.95 0.97
N GLU A 39 -15.05 6.97 0.97
CA GLU A 39 -14.81 8.12 1.83
C GLU A 39 -14.74 7.73 3.28
N GLU A 40 -15.58 6.85 3.72
CA GLU A 40 -15.57 6.42 5.11
C GLU A 40 -14.23 5.79 5.46
N PHE A 41 -13.63 5.04 4.55
CA PHE A 41 -12.33 4.46 4.82
C PHE A 41 -11.28 5.55 4.91
N ARG A 42 -11.33 6.53 4.02
CA ARG A 42 -10.34 7.58 3.96
C ARG A 42 -10.42 8.53 5.13
N ALA A 43 -11.58 8.63 5.74
CA ALA A 43 -11.83 9.63 6.76
C ALA A 43 -11.59 9.13 8.18
N THR A 44 -11.35 7.84 8.38
CA THR A 44 -11.24 7.29 9.73
C THR A 44 -9.98 6.50 9.92
N GLN A 45 -9.59 6.36 11.16
CA GLN A 45 -8.51 5.46 11.52
C GLN A 45 -9.06 4.06 11.62
N HIS A 46 -8.21 3.08 11.48
CA HIS A 46 -8.64 1.69 11.46
C HIS A 46 -7.84 0.86 12.46
N SER A 47 -8.52 0.02 13.20
CA SER A 47 -7.85 -0.83 14.15
C SER A 47 -7.23 -2.02 13.43
N ARG A 48 -6.32 -2.68 14.11
CA ARG A 48 -5.72 -3.87 13.55
C ARG A 48 -6.75 -4.95 13.34
N GLU A 49 -7.70 -5.05 14.23
CA GLU A 49 -8.76 -6.01 14.11
C GLU A 49 -9.63 -5.74 12.91
N GLU A 50 -9.92 -4.47 12.69
CA GLU A 50 -10.67 -4.07 11.53
C GLU A 50 -9.95 -4.50 10.25
N LEU A 51 -8.65 -4.24 10.18
CA LEU A 51 -7.89 -4.61 9.00
C LEU A 51 -7.81 -6.11 8.82
N ALA A 52 -7.66 -6.84 9.90
CA ALA A 52 -7.65 -8.28 9.82
C ALA A 52 -8.97 -8.81 9.28
N ALA A 53 -10.07 -8.22 9.72
CA ALA A 53 -11.37 -8.62 9.22
C ALA A 53 -11.52 -8.30 7.75
N LEU A 54 -11.04 -7.15 7.32
CA LEU A 54 -11.10 -6.78 5.93
C LEU A 54 -10.26 -7.72 5.06
N GLN A 55 -9.16 -8.19 5.58
CA GLN A 55 -8.34 -9.11 4.83
C GLN A 55 -8.94 -10.51 4.80
N ALA A 56 -9.55 -10.93 5.89
CA ALA A 56 -10.13 -12.25 5.98
C ALA A 56 -11.38 -12.37 5.12
N ASP A 57 -12.18 -11.31 5.08
CA ASP A 57 -13.44 -11.33 4.33
C ASP A 57 -13.61 -10.00 3.65
N PRO A 58 -12.93 -9.75 2.56
CA PRO A 58 -12.95 -8.44 1.94
C PRO A 58 -14.33 -8.07 1.43
N PRO A 59 -14.79 -6.85 1.70
CA PRO A 59 -16.03 -6.38 1.13
C PRO A 59 -15.88 -6.19 -0.38
N GLU A 60 -17.00 -5.97 -1.02
CA GLU A 60 -16.97 -5.88 -2.46
C GLU A 60 -16.07 -4.76 -2.95
N TRP A 61 -16.11 -3.60 -2.32
CA TRP A 61 -15.31 -2.49 -2.78
C TRP A 61 -13.81 -2.82 -2.71
N LEU A 62 -13.43 -3.58 -1.69
CA LEU A 62 -12.02 -3.95 -1.55
C LEU A 62 -11.64 -4.99 -2.59
N ARG A 63 -12.51 -5.93 -2.85
CA ARG A 63 -12.25 -6.93 -3.87
C ARG A 63 -12.10 -6.30 -5.24
N VAL A 64 -13.00 -5.37 -5.56
CA VAL A 64 -12.95 -4.70 -6.84
C VAL A 64 -11.67 -3.86 -6.96
N LEU A 65 -11.35 -3.15 -5.90
CA LEU A 65 -10.18 -2.30 -5.91
C LEU A 65 -8.90 -3.12 -6.08
N ARG A 66 -8.84 -4.26 -5.45
CA ARG A 66 -7.67 -5.13 -5.59
C ARG A 66 -7.60 -5.78 -6.96
N ALA A 67 -8.75 -6.09 -7.53
CA ALA A 67 -8.78 -6.75 -8.83
C ALA A 67 -8.57 -5.78 -9.98
N GLU A 68 -9.19 -4.63 -9.90
CA GLU A 68 -9.22 -3.70 -11.03
C GLU A 68 -8.40 -2.45 -10.80
N GLY A 69 -8.21 -2.08 -9.57
CA GLY A 69 -7.47 -0.87 -9.25
C GLY A 69 -8.35 0.36 -9.26
N PRO A 70 -7.75 1.53 -9.27
CA PRO A 70 -6.32 1.75 -9.49
C PRO A 70 -5.47 1.22 -8.35
N HIS A 71 -4.31 0.75 -8.70
CA HIS A 71 -3.40 0.16 -7.73
C HIS A 71 -2.36 1.19 -7.29
N PRO A 72 -1.86 1.09 -6.05
CA PRO A 72 -0.85 2.05 -5.60
C PRO A 72 0.49 1.79 -6.30
N ARG A 73 1.37 2.78 -6.16
CA ARG A 73 2.66 2.76 -6.84
C ARG A 73 3.43 1.45 -6.63
N GLY A 74 3.47 0.97 -5.40
CA GLY A 74 4.21 -0.24 -5.11
C GLY A 74 3.68 -1.45 -5.84
N GLU A 75 2.37 -1.52 -5.97
CA GLU A 75 1.75 -2.61 -6.70
C GLU A 75 1.97 -2.47 -8.20
N VAL A 76 1.89 -1.24 -8.71
CA VAL A 76 2.11 -0.99 -10.12
C VAL A 76 3.53 -1.37 -10.50
N SER A 77 4.51 -0.90 -9.74
CA SER A 77 5.89 -1.19 -10.06
C SER A 77 6.19 -2.68 -9.99
N ARG A 78 5.62 -3.35 -9.01
CA ARG A 78 5.83 -4.78 -8.87
C ARG A 78 5.26 -5.53 -10.07
N ARG A 79 4.09 -5.16 -10.52
CA ARG A 79 3.45 -5.81 -11.66
C ARG A 79 4.19 -5.51 -12.95
N LEU A 80 4.77 -4.33 -13.06
CA LEU A 80 5.52 -3.98 -14.24
C LEU A 80 6.95 -4.53 -14.22
N GLY A 81 7.40 -5.01 -13.07
CA GLY A 81 8.74 -5.56 -12.95
C GLY A 81 9.82 -4.51 -12.85
N ILE A 82 9.51 -3.36 -12.26
CA ILE A 82 10.47 -2.28 -12.10
C ILE A 82 10.39 -1.78 -10.67
N SER A 83 11.34 -0.94 -10.29
CA SER A 83 11.36 -0.38 -8.95
C SER A 83 10.41 0.81 -8.85
N ASN A 84 10.09 1.19 -7.63
CA ASN A 84 9.30 2.39 -7.40
C ASN A 84 9.98 3.62 -7.94
N SER A 85 11.30 3.68 -7.82
CA SER A 85 12.06 4.80 -8.36
C SER A 85 11.97 4.85 -9.87
N ALA A 86 12.03 3.70 -10.50
CA ALA A 86 11.93 3.62 -11.94
C ALA A 86 10.56 4.10 -12.41
N LEU A 87 9.51 3.71 -11.69
CA LEU A 87 8.17 4.16 -12.02
C LEU A 87 8.07 5.67 -11.91
N ALA A 88 8.63 6.23 -10.85
CA ALA A 88 8.61 7.67 -10.68
C ALA A 88 9.35 8.40 -11.80
N ARG A 89 10.47 7.83 -12.21
CA ARG A 89 11.27 8.45 -13.28
C ARG A 89 10.55 8.40 -14.61
N SER A 90 9.71 7.42 -14.81
CA SER A 90 9.06 7.28 -16.10
C SER A 90 8.04 8.35 -16.39
N GLY A 91 7.58 9.00 -15.35
CA GLY A 91 6.57 10.06 -15.52
C GLY A 91 5.16 9.56 -15.68
N VAL A 92 4.94 8.25 -15.57
CA VAL A 92 3.57 7.76 -15.65
C VAL A 92 2.90 7.91 -14.31
N SER A 93 1.62 7.72 -14.28
CA SER A 93 0.82 7.89 -13.08
C SER A 93 1.27 6.91 -12.01
N ASP A 94 1.23 7.35 -10.76
CA ASP A 94 1.51 6.50 -9.62
C ASP A 94 0.48 5.43 -9.45
N ALA A 95 -0.71 5.63 -9.95
CA ALA A 95 -1.78 4.68 -9.79
C ALA A 95 -2.27 4.25 -11.15
N MET A 96 -2.41 2.96 -11.34
CA MET A 96 -2.86 2.42 -12.61
C MET A 96 -3.85 1.31 -12.37
N THR A 97 -4.80 1.19 -13.26
CA THR A 97 -5.74 0.08 -13.20
C THR A 97 -5.10 -1.18 -13.75
N SER A 98 -5.72 -2.31 -13.47
CA SER A 98 -5.24 -3.57 -14.00
C SER A 98 -5.22 -3.56 -15.52
N ASP A 99 -6.22 -2.93 -16.13
CA ASP A 99 -6.26 -2.84 -17.59
C ASP A 99 -5.11 -2.03 -18.14
N GLU A 100 -4.78 -0.93 -17.48
CA GLU A 100 -3.66 -0.11 -17.89
C GLU A 100 -2.35 -0.87 -17.79
N ILE A 101 -2.19 -1.61 -16.70
CA ILE A 101 -1.00 -2.41 -16.50
C ILE A 101 -0.91 -3.50 -17.56
N ARG A 102 -2.02 -4.16 -17.83
CA ARG A 102 -2.05 -5.21 -18.85
C ARG A 102 -1.69 -4.67 -20.20
N ALA A 103 -2.16 -3.48 -20.54
CA ALA A 103 -1.83 -2.88 -21.81
C ALA A 103 -0.33 -2.61 -21.93
N LEU A 104 0.28 -2.15 -20.86
CA LEU A 104 1.71 -1.91 -20.87
C LEU A 104 2.50 -3.21 -20.99
N LEU A 105 2.01 -4.27 -20.37
CA LEU A 105 2.70 -5.53 -20.44
C LEU A 105 2.55 -6.21 -21.79
N ALA A 106 1.42 -5.99 -22.43
CA ALA A 106 1.17 -6.58 -23.74
C ALA A 106 2.04 -5.93 -24.82
N ASP A 107 2.27 -4.64 -24.68
CA ASP A 107 3.06 -3.90 -25.66
C ASP A 107 3.97 -2.94 -24.92
N PRO A 108 5.04 -3.42 -24.33
CA PRO A 108 5.85 -2.56 -23.47
C PRO A 108 6.50 -1.43 -24.23
N PRO A 109 6.35 -0.20 -23.76
CA PRO A 109 7.03 0.90 -24.39
C PRO A 109 8.53 0.85 -24.10
N ALA A 110 9.27 1.63 -24.85
CA ALA A 110 10.72 1.62 -24.70
C ALA A 110 11.17 1.95 -23.30
N TRP A 111 10.51 2.89 -22.63
CA TRP A 111 10.91 3.26 -21.29
C TRP A 111 10.76 2.09 -20.32
N LEU A 112 9.71 1.28 -20.51
CA LEU A 112 9.47 0.16 -19.63
C LEU A 112 10.52 -0.92 -19.83
N LEU A 113 10.85 -1.18 -21.06
CA LEU A 113 11.89 -2.16 -21.37
C LEU A 113 13.24 -1.70 -20.78
N ALA A 114 13.53 -0.43 -20.88
CA ALA A 114 14.78 0.10 -20.35
C ALA A 114 14.82 0.01 -18.83
N GLU A 115 13.72 0.33 -18.18
CA GLU A 115 13.70 0.26 -16.72
C GLU A 115 13.74 -1.17 -16.23
N ARG A 116 13.15 -2.09 -16.93
CA ARG A 116 13.23 -3.48 -16.55
C ARG A 116 14.66 -3.98 -16.64
N ALA A 117 15.38 -3.56 -17.66
CA ALA A 117 16.77 -3.94 -17.79
C ALA A 117 17.61 -3.40 -16.67
N ARG A 118 17.32 -2.19 -16.21
CA ARG A 118 18.04 -1.59 -15.11
C ARG A 118 17.72 -2.20 -13.78
N THR A 119 16.47 -2.58 -13.60
CA THR A 119 16.00 -3.12 -12.33
C THR A 119 16.48 -4.53 -12.14
N ARG A 120 16.58 -5.28 -13.22
CA ARG A 120 16.94 -6.67 -13.10
C ARG A 120 18.40 -6.80 -12.66
N PRO A 121 18.68 -7.61 -11.70
CA PRO A 121 20.05 -7.77 -11.28
C PRO A 121 20.85 -8.39 -12.39
N SER A 122 22.09 -8.09 -12.45
CA SER A 122 22.93 -8.62 -13.44
C SER A 122 23.10 -10.07 -13.23
N GLU A 123 23.02 -10.84 -14.20
CA GLU A 123 23.18 -12.22 -14.06
C GLU A 123 24.54 -12.72 -14.30
#